data_7d835e5950978e8f6ebb07e4020a1c71
#
_entry.id   7d835e5950978e8f6ebb07e4020a1c71
#
_cell.length_a   1.000
_cell.length_b   1.000
_cell.length_c   1.000
_cell.angle_alpha   90.00
_cell.angle_beta   90.00
_cell.angle_gamma   90.00
#
_symmetry.space_group_name_H-M   'P 1'
#
loop_
_entity.id
_entity.type
_entity.pdbx_description
1 polymer ?
#
loop_
_entity_poly.entity_id
_entity_poly.type
_entity_poly.pdbx_seq_one_letter_code
_entity_poly.pdbx_strand_id
1 'polypeptide(L)'
;RDPEMSRGLGDVYKRQVVQHGAEFNLGLHKYQGNNFSPNGHKYIREFNCDQVPTTIYRVGGVVLKKEKVFQHYENRIIIRYTLLDAHSETTLKLRPFLAFRCVREYTHENTRVNRDYQEVSNGIKTCMYDGYPELYMQLNKKNDFVFQPDWYRGVEYPKELERGYAFNEDLYVPGYFELKIKKGESVVFSAGLSEIKTTQLKQIADFEAKIRTPRDNFYHCLVNSAHQFYYHVDGENYILAGYPWFKCRARDMLIALPGLTLVNEEVEQFEMLSLIHISEPTRHLRI
;
A
#
# COMPACT_ATOMS: atom_id res chain seq x y z
N ARG A 1 -5.44 12.54 0.63
CA ARG A 1 -5.47 11.10 0.99
C ARG A 1 -6.32 10.95 2.24
N ASP A 2 -7.35 10.15 2.22
CA ASP A 2 -8.04 9.79 3.45
C ASP A 2 -7.10 8.87 4.26
N PRO A 3 -6.57 9.33 5.42
CA PRO A 3 -5.66 8.50 6.21
C PRO A 3 -6.36 7.26 6.78
N GLU A 4 -7.69 7.24 6.78
CA GLU A 4 -8.48 6.10 7.23
C GLU A 4 -8.54 4.98 6.19
N MET A 5 -8.45 5.30 4.89
CA MET A 5 -8.51 4.31 3.81
C MET A 5 -7.14 3.76 3.37
N SER A 6 -6.04 4.49 3.57
CA SER A 6 -4.73 4.08 3.08
C SER A 6 -4.11 2.89 3.82
N ARG A 7 -4.62 2.52 5.00
CA ARG A 7 -4.07 1.43 5.81
C ARG A 7 -4.58 0.04 5.45
N GLY A 8 -5.77 -0.08 4.86
CA GLY A 8 -6.32 -1.36 4.41
C GLY A 8 -5.60 -1.99 3.22
N LEU A 9 -4.80 -1.20 2.49
CA LEU A 9 -4.03 -1.64 1.33
C LEU A 9 -2.56 -1.99 1.67
N GLY A 10 -2.16 -1.88 2.94
CA GLY A 10 -0.78 -2.12 3.39
C GLY A 10 -0.44 -3.60 3.48
N ASP A 11 0.49 -4.04 2.68
CA ASP A 11 1.40 -5.18 2.83
C ASP A 11 0.87 -6.61 3.11
N VAL A 12 -0.42 -6.86 3.06
CA VAL A 12 -0.96 -8.18 3.37
C VAL A 12 -1.20 -8.97 2.08
N TYR A 13 -0.12 -9.47 1.46
CA TYR A 13 -0.20 -10.34 0.29
C TYR A 13 0.57 -11.63 0.53
N LYS A 14 -0.06 -12.78 0.29
CA LYS A 14 0.72 -13.99 0.00
C LYS A 14 1.22 -13.90 -1.43
N ARG A 15 2.52 -14.00 -1.59
CA ARG A 15 3.19 -14.06 -2.89
C ARG A 15 3.80 -15.42 -3.01
N GLN A 16 3.52 -16.09 -4.09
CA GLN A 16 4.13 -17.36 -4.39
C GLN A 16 4.88 -17.27 -5.69
N VAL A 17 6.10 -17.76 -5.68
CA VAL A 17 6.89 -18.02 -6.87
C VAL A 17 6.82 -19.52 -7.13
N VAL A 18 6.33 -19.90 -8.30
CA VAL A 18 6.29 -21.30 -8.72
C VAL A 18 7.33 -21.51 -9.80
N GLN A 19 8.28 -22.41 -9.54
CA GLN A 19 9.32 -22.80 -10.48
C GLN A 19 9.52 -24.32 -10.43
N HIS A 20 9.52 -24.96 -11.61
CA HIS A 20 9.66 -26.42 -11.73
C HIS A 20 8.68 -27.22 -10.84
N GLY A 21 7.46 -26.73 -10.64
CA GLY A 21 6.46 -27.35 -9.80
C GLY A 21 6.62 -27.13 -8.29
N ALA A 22 7.69 -26.47 -7.84
CA ALA A 22 7.87 -26.08 -6.45
C ALA A 22 7.28 -24.69 -6.19
N GLU A 23 6.47 -24.57 -5.14
CA GLU A 23 5.87 -23.30 -4.70
C GLU A 23 6.65 -22.70 -3.52
N PHE A 24 7.08 -21.45 -3.68
CA PHE A 24 7.79 -20.70 -2.65
C PHE A 24 6.95 -19.50 -2.21
N ASN A 25 6.56 -19.50 -0.95
CA ASN A 25 5.72 -18.44 -0.40
C ASN A 25 6.59 -17.34 0.22
N LEU A 26 6.54 -16.13 -0.34
CA LEU A 26 7.33 -14.96 0.08
C LEU A 26 6.65 -14.11 1.16
N GLY A 27 5.47 -14.52 1.65
CA GLY A 27 4.74 -13.82 2.71
C GLY A 27 5.30 -14.15 4.10
N LEU A 28 4.91 -13.33 5.07
CA LEU A 28 5.17 -13.56 6.49
C LEU A 28 4.00 -12.98 7.27
N HIS A 29 3.33 -13.79 8.07
CA HIS A 29 2.29 -13.35 9.00
C HIS A 29 2.56 -13.97 10.36
N LYS A 30 2.27 -13.23 11.41
CA LYS A 30 2.29 -13.72 12.78
C LYS A 30 0.89 -14.17 13.16
N TYR A 31 0.79 -15.36 13.72
CA TYR A 31 -0.43 -15.95 14.25
C TYR A 31 -0.29 -16.22 15.75
N GLN A 32 -1.39 -16.59 16.41
CA GLN A 32 -1.42 -16.92 17.82
C GLN A 32 -0.34 -17.95 18.21
N GLY A 33 0.19 -17.84 19.44
CA GLY A 33 1.22 -18.73 19.95
C GLY A 33 2.63 -18.46 19.39
N ASN A 34 2.90 -17.23 18.93
CA ASN A 34 4.16 -16.83 18.34
C ASN A 34 4.54 -17.63 17.07
N ASN A 35 3.52 -18.11 16.36
CA ASN A 35 3.68 -18.85 15.13
C ASN A 35 3.78 -17.89 13.94
N PHE A 36 4.86 -18.03 13.14
CA PHE A 36 5.08 -17.26 11.93
C PHE A 36 4.91 -18.15 10.70
N SER A 37 3.94 -17.83 9.85
CA SER A 37 3.66 -18.59 8.64
C SER A 37 3.09 -17.68 7.55
N PRO A 38 3.51 -17.87 6.29
CA PRO A 38 4.68 -18.63 5.85
C PRO A 38 5.98 -17.95 6.26
N ASN A 39 7.13 -18.60 6.04
CA ASN A 39 8.44 -18.11 6.46
C ASN A 39 9.19 -17.37 5.33
N GLY A 40 8.51 -16.50 4.60
CA GLY A 40 9.05 -15.78 3.44
C GLY A 40 10.22 -14.85 3.74
N HIS A 41 10.39 -14.42 5.00
CA HIS A 41 11.53 -13.61 5.44
C HIS A 41 12.87 -14.30 5.21
N LYS A 42 12.93 -15.64 5.22
CA LYS A 42 14.15 -16.43 4.95
C LYS A 42 14.70 -16.22 3.54
N TYR A 43 13.86 -15.77 2.62
CA TYR A 43 14.20 -15.53 1.23
C TYR A 43 14.62 -14.09 0.94
N ILE A 44 14.47 -13.18 1.90
CA ILE A 44 14.91 -11.78 1.77
C ILE A 44 16.44 -11.76 1.78
N ARG A 45 17.02 -11.12 0.76
CA ARG A 45 18.46 -10.90 0.64
C ARG A 45 18.82 -9.45 0.91
N GLU A 46 17.99 -8.55 0.48
CA GLU A 46 18.23 -7.13 0.59
C GLU A 46 16.92 -6.38 0.80
N PHE A 47 16.96 -5.35 1.60
CA PHE A 47 15.93 -4.36 1.73
C PHE A 47 16.59 -2.97 1.76
N ASN A 48 16.13 -2.07 0.91
CA ASN A 48 16.48 -0.67 0.97
C ASN A 48 15.23 0.22 0.82
N CYS A 49 15.38 1.48 1.20
CA CYS A 49 14.32 2.47 1.12
C CYS A 49 14.89 3.84 0.69
N ASP A 50 15.84 3.82 -0.23
CA ASP A 50 16.53 5.04 -0.67
C ASP A 50 15.54 5.98 -1.40
N GLN A 51 14.92 5.51 -2.45
CA GLN A 51 13.85 6.23 -3.16
C GLN A 51 12.47 5.61 -2.90
N VAL A 52 12.37 4.30 -3.11
CA VAL A 52 11.16 3.53 -2.86
C VAL A 52 11.49 2.27 -2.05
N PRO A 53 10.58 1.82 -1.17
CA PRO A 53 10.76 0.56 -0.47
C PRO A 53 10.97 -0.58 -1.46
N THR A 54 12.17 -1.13 -1.47
CA THR A 54 12.62 -2.18 -2.38
C THR A 54 13.05 -3.41 -1.59
N THR A 55 12.57 -4.58 -1.97
CA THR A 55 12.94 -5.86 -1.37
C THR A 55 13.41 -6.81 -2.46
N ILE A 56 14.55 -7.44 -2.26
CA ILE A 56 15.08 -8.50 -3.14
C ILE A 56 14.92 -9.84 -2.44
N TYR A 57 14.23 -10.77 -3.10
CA TYR A 57 14.07 -12.16 -2.68
C TYR A 57 14.93 -13.07 -3.54
N ARG A 58 15.53 -14.10 -2.91
CA ARG A 58 16.23 -15.18 -3.62
C ARG A 58 15.76 -16.53 -3.11
N VAL A 59 15.18 -17.33 -4.01
CA VAL A 59 14.62 -18.64 -3.68
C VAL A 59 14.57 -19.54 -4.89
N GLY A 60 14.97 -20.82 -4.76
CA GLY A 60 14.83 -21.82 -5.81
C GLY A 60 15.48 -21.45 -7.15
N GLY A 61 16.61 -20.70 -7.13
CA GLY A 61 17.25 -20.20 -8.36
C GLY A 61 16.60 -18.96 -8.98
N VAL A 62 15.58 -18.39 -8.30
CA VAL A 62 14.89 -17.16 -8.72
C VAL A 62 15.38 -15.98 -7.89
N VAL A 63 15.62 -14.84 -8.55
CA VAL A 63 15.84 -13.54 -7.89
C VAL A 63 14.72 -12.59 -8.30
N LEU A 64 13.87 -12.23 -7.34
CA LEU A 64 12.71 -11.35 -7.54
C LEU A 64 12.90 -10.05 -6.77
N LYS A 65 12.83 -8.91 -7.49
CA LYS A 65 12.78 -7.57 -6.91
C LYS A 65 11.33 -7.13 -6.77
N LYS A 66 10.98 -6.54 -5.64
CA LYS A 66 9.69 -5.93 -5.35
C LYS A 66 9.89 -4.48 -4.94
N GLU A 67 9.15 -3.58 -5.56
CA GLU A 67 9.13 -2.15 -5.28
C GLU A 67 7.69 -1.72 -4.99
N LYS A 68 7.50 -0.79 -4.02
CA LYS A 68 6.17 -0.30 -3.63
C LYS A 68 6.14 1.22 -3.68
N VAL A 69 5.07 1.78 -4.24
CA VAL A 69 4.79 3.20 -4.22
C VAL A 69 3.31 3.46 -3.99
N PHE A 70 3.00 4.56 -3.31
CA PHE A 70 1.66 5.16 -3.34
C PHE A 70 1.65 6.23 -4.42
N GLN A 71 0.61 6.22 -5.24
CA GLN A 71 0.43 7.24 -6.27
C GLN A 71 0.08 8.58 -5.60
N HIS A 72 0.73 9.67 -6.04
CA HIS A 72 0.45 11.01 -5.54
C HIS A 72 -0.99 11.41 -5.85
N TYR A 73 -1.64 12.02 -4.86
CA TYR A 73 -3.03 12.50 -4.92
C TYR A 73 -4.09 11.44 -5.26
N GLU A 74 -3.73 10.17 -5.29
CA GLU A 74 -4.63 9.06 -5.57
C GLU A 74 -4.66 8.06 -4.42
N ASN A 75 -5.82 7.49 -4.14
CA ASN A 75 -5.96 6.37 -3.20
C ASN A 75 -5.57 5.06 -3.91
N ARG A 76 -4.30 4.94 -4.29
CA ARG A 76 -3.77 3.83 -5.07
C ARG A 76 -2.40 3.40 -4.61
N ILE A 77 -2.24 2.10 -4.37
CA ILE A 77 -0.93 1.47 -4.21
C ILE A 77 -0.51 0.81 -5.52
N ILE A 78 0.76 0.94 -5.85
CA ILE A 78 1.37 0.31 -7.01
C ILE A 78 2.53 -0.54 -6.52
N ILE A 79 2.57 -1.80 -6.94
CA ILE A 79 3.62 -2.75 -6.58
C ILE A 79 4.22 -3.31 -7.87
N ARG A 80 5.51 -3.10 -8.06
CA ARG A 80 6.26 -3.64 -9.19
C ARG A 80 7.05 -4.87 -8.76
N TYR A 81 6.92 -5.92 -9.52
CA TYR A 81 7.71 -7.15 -9.42
C TYR A 81 8.59 -7.27 -10.65
N THR A 82 9.90 -7.38 -10.46
CA THR A 82 10.86 -7.58 -11.55
C THR A 82 11.61 -8.89 -11.32
N LEU A 83 11.55 -9.78 -12.29
CA LEU A 83 12.32 -11.04 -12.24
C LEU A 83 13.74 -10.77 -12.72
N LEU A 84 14.66 -10.57 -11.76
CA LEU A 84 16.05 -10.23 -12.07
C LEU A 84 16.82 -11.43 -12.60
N ASP A 85 16.57 -12.62 -12.05
CA ASP A 85 17.19 -13.86 -12.48
C ASP A 85 16.26 -15.05 -12.30
N ALA A 86 16.27 -15.95 -13.26
CA ALA A 86 15.61 -17.25 -13.22
C ALA A 86 16.16 -18.15 -14.32
N HIS A 87 16.21 -19.46 -14.07
CA HIS A 87 16.66 -20.44 -15.06
C HIS A 87 15.58 -20.79 -16.10
N SER A 88 14.32 -20.56 -15.78
CA SER A 88 13.18 -20.84 -16.64
C SER A 88 12.05 -19.83 -16.41
N GLU A 89 10.97 -19.93 -17.20
CA GLU A 89 9.76 -19.15 -16.98
C GLU A 89 9.21 -19.45 -15.58
N THR A 90 8.84 -18.38 -14.87
CA THR A 90 8.39 -18.43 -13.48
C THR A 90 6.94 -18.00 -13.41
N THR A 91 6.11 -18.70 -12.65
CA THR A 91 4.75 -18.27 -12.37
C THR A 91 4.73 -17.45 -11.08
N LEU A 92 4.13 -16.27 -11.15
CA LEU A 92 3.88 -15.40 -10.01
C LEU A 92 2.41 -15.49 -9.62
N LYS A 93 2.14 -15.81 -8.35
CA LYS A 93 0.80 -15.81 -7.77
C LYS A 93 0.69 -14.68 -6.75
N LEU A 94 -0.26 -13.77 -6.96
CA LEU A 94 -0.51 -12.62 -6.09
C LEU A 94 -1.87 -12.77 -5.41
N ARG A 95 -1.87 -12.95 -4.10
CA ARG A 95 -3.08 -13.16 -3.30
C ARG A 95 -3.32 -11.92 -2.43
N PRO A 96 -4.28 -11.05 -2.77
CA PRO A 96 -4.59 -9.86 -1.98
C PRO A 96 -5.32 -10.25 -0.69
N PHE A 97 -4.97 -9.62 0.41
CA PHE A 97 -5.64 -9.68 1.68
C PHE A 97 -6.37 -8.37 1.91
N LEU A 98 -7.67 -8.43 2.10
CA LEU A 98 -8.54 -7.26 2.15
C LEU A 98 -9.03 -7.01 3.57
N ALA A 99 -8.97 -5.74 3.96
CA ALA A 99 -9.51 -5.25 5.22
C ALA A 99 -10.34 -3.98 4.94
N PHE A 100 -11.61 -4.17 4.61
CA PHE A 100 -12.57 -3.07 4.43
C PHE A 100 -13.10 -2.65 5.80
N ARG A 101 -12.40 -1.72 6.45
CA ARG A 101 -12.70 -1.29 7.81
C ARG A 101 -12.17 0.10 8.11
N CYS A 102 -12.68 0.71 9.17
CA CYS A 102 -12.06 1.89 9.77
C CYS A 102 -10.63 1.55 10.29
N VAL A 103 -9.72 2.49 10.20
CA VAL A 103 -8.31 2.33 10.64
C VAL A 103 -8.17 1.94 12.12
N ARG A 104 -9.17 2.26 12.94
CA ARG A 104 -9.17 2.02 14.39
C ARG A 104 -9.84 0.73 14.82
N GLU A 105 -10.38 -0.02 13.88
CA GLU A 105 -11.11 -1.26 14.12
C GLU A 105 -10.41 -2.41 13.41
N TYR A 106 -10.69 -3.63 13.84
CA TYR A 106 -10.23 -4.84 13.19
C TYR A 106 -11.40 -5.65 12.66
N THR A 107 -11.19 -6.28 11.51
CA THR A 107 -12.17 -7.17 10.90
C THR A 107 -12.01 -8.57 11.43
N HIS A 108 -13.14 -9.21 11.69
CA HIS A 108 -13.21 -10.64 11.96
C HIS A 108 -14.12 -11.31 10.95
N GLU A 109 -13.87 -12.62 10.71
CA GLU A 109 -14.71 -13.42 9.80
C GLU A 109 -16.18 -13.22 10.12
N ASN A 110 -16.96 -12.97 9.08
CA ASN A 110 -18.40 -12.79 9.21
C ASN A 110 -19.14 -13.20 7.93
N THR A 111 -20.44 -13.39 8.04
CA THR A 111 -21.31 -13.81 6.94
C THR A 111 -21.82 -12.65 6.07
N ARG A 112 -21.55 -11.39 6.46
CA ARG A 112 -22.00 -10.21 5.73
C ARG A 112 -21.09 -9.83 4.57
N VAL A 113 -19.91 -10.46 4.46
CA VAL A 113 -18.98 -10.19 3.39
C VAL A 113 -19.62 -10.51 2.03
N ASN A 114 -19.64 -9.52 1.16
CA ASN A 114 -19.95 -9.74 -0.25
C ASN A 114 -18.75 -10.40 -0.92
N ARG A 115 -18.97 -11.58 -1.51
CA ARG A 115 -17.92 -12.38 -2.18
C ARG A 115 -17.87 -12.14 -3.67
N ASP A 116 -18.78 -11.33 -4.21
CA ASP A 116 -18.88 -11.07 -5.63
C ASP A 116 -17.72 -10.19 -6.10
N TYR A 117 -17.32 -10.41 -7.33
CA TYR A 117 -16.37 -9.58 -8.05
C TYR A 117 -16.85 -9.36 -9.48
N GLN A 118 -16.34 -8.34 -10.12
CA GLN A 118 -16.55 -8.07 -11.53
C GLN A 118 -15.20 -8.00 -12.23
N GLU A 119 -15.13 -8.59 -13.42
CA GLU A 119 -13.94 -8.49 -14.24
C GLU A 119 -13.80 -7.07 -14.81
N VAL A 120 -12.56 -6.57 -14.80
CA VAL A 120 -12.15 -5.32 -15.42
C VAL A 120 -10.90 -5.56 -16.26
N SER A 121 -10.41 -4.54 -16.94
CA SER A 121 -9.22 -4.68 -17.78
C SER A 121 -8.04 -5.23 -17.00
N ASN A 122 -7.58 -6.44 -17.33
CA ASN A 122 -6.48 -7.16 -16.67
C ASN A 122 -6.61 -7.25 -15.14
N GLY A 123 -7.81 -7.45 -14.63
CA GLY A 123 -8.02 -7.52 -13.20
C GLY A 123 -9.47 -7.69 -12.80
N ILE A 124 -9.75 -7.37 -11.54
CA ILE A 124 -11.09 -7.43 -10.96
C ILE A 124 -11.40 -6.17 -10.13
N LYS A 125 -12.68 -5.91 -9.92
CA LYS A 125 -13.16 -5.00 -8.87
C LYS A 125 -14.05 -5.75 -7.89
N THR A 126 -14.01 -5.34 -6.62
CA THR A 126 -14.81 -5.92 -5.54
C THR A 126 -15.12 -4.89 -4.47
N CYS A 127 -16.20 -5.10 -3.73
CA CYS A 127 -16.54 -4.34 -2.54
C CYS A 127 -17.05 -5.32 -1.48
N MET A 128 -16.36 -5.43 -0.34
CA MET A 128 -16.70 -6.41 0.71
C MET A 128 -17.99 -6.06 1.45
N TYR A 129 -18.31 -4.78 1.61
CA TYR A 129 -19.47 -4.33 2.38
C TYR A 129 -20.12 -3.12 1.72
N ASP A 130 -21.45 -3.05 1.79
CA ASP A 130 -22.23 -1.89 1.33
C ASP A 130 -21.78 -0.61 2.06
N GLY A 131 -21.72 0.48 1.32
CA GLY A 131 -21.28 1.79 1.83
C GLY A 131 -19.76 2.01 1.80
N TYR A 132 -18.97 1.01 1.44
CA TYR A 132 -17.55 1.18 1.13
C TYR A 132 -17.32 1.39 -0.37
N PRO A 133 -16.23 2.05 -0.76
CA PRO A 133 -15.90 2.21 -2.17
C PRO A 133 -15.48 0.88 -2.81
N GLU A 134 -15.67 0.77 -4.12
CA GLU A 134 -15.14 -0.34 -4.90
C GLU A 134 -13.62 -0.31 -4.93
N LEU A 135 -13.01 -1.48 -4.80
CA LEU A 135 -11.56 -1.67 -4.93
C LEU A 135 -11.26 -2.33 -6.27
N TYR A 136 -10.51 -1.62 -7.10
CA TYR A 136 -10.01 -2.09 -8.39
C TYR A 136 -8.61 -2.66 -8.21
N MET A 137 -8.41 -3.91 -8.58
CA MET A 137 -7.14 -4.61 -8.55
C MET A 137 -6.77 -5.03 -9.97
N GLN A 138 -5.74 -4.41 -10.54
CA GLN A 138 -5.40 -4.56 -11.95
C GLN A 138 -3.89 -4.76 -12.16
N LEU A 139 -3.52 -5.45 -13.24
CA LEU A 139 -2.14 -5.65 -13.64
C LEU A 139 -1.87 -5.04 -15.02
N ASN A 140 -0.61 -4.69 -15.28
CA ASN A 140 -0.19 -4.22 -16.60
C ASN A 140 -0.07 -5.33 -17.65
N LYS A 141 -0.29 -6.58 -17.26
CA LYS A 141 -0.17 -7.77 -18.09
C LYS A 141 -1.40 -8.65 -17.94
N LYS A 142 -1.76 -9.35 -19.01
CA LYS A 142 -2.80 -10.39 -18.96
C LYS A 142 -2.47 -11.42 -17.87
N ASN A 143 -3.47 -11.75 -17.09
CA ASN A 143 -3.39 -12.67 -15.97
C ASN A 143 -4.69 -13.45 -15.85
N ASP A 144 -4.65 -14.53 -15.10
CA ASP A 144 -5.82 -15.32 -14.75
C ASP A 144 -6.16 -15.03 -13.29
N PHE A 145 -7.41 -14.60 -13.02
CA PHE A 145 -7.90 -14.50 -11.66
C PHE A 145 -8.56 -15.80 -11.27
N VAL A 146 -8.04 -16.46 -10.26
CA VAL A 146 -8.59 -17.69 -9.70
C VAL A 146 -9.42 -17.34 -8.48
N PHE A 147 -10.74 -17.43 -8.62
CA PHE A 147 -11.67 -17.18 -7.52
C PHE A 147 -11.57 -18.30 -6.48
N GLN A 148 -11.09 -17.97 -5.30
CA GLN A 148 -10.90 -18.88 -4.17
C GLN A 148 -11.06 -18.09 -2.88
N PRO A 149 -12.32 -17.73 -2.53
CA PRO A 149 -12.58 -16.90 -1.36
C PRO A 149 -12.30 -17.68 -0.07
N ASP A 150 -11.56 -17.04 0.84
CA ASP A 150 -11.22 -17.60 2.15
C ASP A 150 -10.93 -16.48 3.16
N TRP A 151 -10.91 -16.82 4.45
CA TRP A 151 -10.49 -15.96 5.53
C TRP A 151 -9.15 -16.44 6.11
N TYR A 152 -8.23 -15.51 6.24
CA TYR A 152 -6.99 -15.72 6.99
C TYR A 152 -7.19 -15.24 8.42
N ARG A 153 -7.37 -16.19 9.33
CA ARG A 153 -7.84 -15.96 10.70
C ARG A 153 -6.70 -15.74 11.66
N GLY A 154 -6.92 -14.84 12.63
CA GLY A 154 -6.01 -14.65 13.76
C GLY A 154 -4.63 -14.08 13.38
N VAL A 155 -4.55 -13.21 12.39
CA VAL A 155 -3.32 -12.45 12.08
C VAL A 155 -3.07 -11.48 13.22
N GLU A 156 -1.87 -11.50 13.82
CA GLU A 156 -1.51 -10.68 14.98
C GLU A 156 -0.61 -9.51 14.62
N TYR A 157 -0.84 -8.37 15.29
CA TYR A 157 -0.05 -7.14 15.21
C TYR A 157 0.71 -6.89 16.51
N PRO A 158 1.97 -7.34 16.64
CA PRO A 158 2.71 -7.28 17.92
C PRO A 158 2.84 -5.87 18.49
N LYS A 159 2.96 -4.85 17.64
CA LYS A 159 3.08 -3.46 18.08
C LYS A 159 1.80 -2.90 18.70
N GLU A 160 0.65 -3.36 18.27
CA GLU A 160 -0.62 -3.00 18.91
C GLU A 160 -0.79 -3.72 20.23
N LEU A 161 -0.37 -4.98 20.31
CA LEU A 161 -0.32 -5.74 21.57
C LEU A 161 0.59 -5.06 22.61
N GLU A 162 1.79 -4.62 22.21
CA GLU A 162 2.72 -3.88 23.08
C GLU A 162 2.10 -2.59 23.65
N ARG A 163 1.16 -1.99 22.94
CA ARG A 163 0.42 -0.78 23.35
C ARG A 163 -0.82 -1.07 24.18
N GLY A 164 -1.19 -2.33 24.38
CA GLY A 164 -2.40 -2.73 25.07
C GLY A 164 -3.69 -2.55 24.30
N TYR A 165 -3.62 -2.48 22.97
CA TYR A 165 -4.80 -2.39 22.08
C TYR A 165 -5.21 -3.75 21.54
N ALA A 166 -6.39 -3.80 20.88
CA ALA A 166 -6.76 -4.94 20.06
C ALA A 166 -5.69 -5.17 19.00
N PHE A 167 -5.30 -6.42 18.77
CA PHE A 167 -4.09 -6.74 18.02
C PHE A 167 -4.25 -7.92 17.05
N ASN A 168 -5.41 -8.51 16.94
CA ASN A 168 -5.68 -9.62 16.04
C ASN A 168 -6.77 -9.28 15.04
N GLU A 169 -6.67 -9.81 13.85
CA GLU A 169 -7.56 -9.54 12.73
C GLU A 169 -7.71 -10.77 11.84
N ASP A 170 -8.88 -10.92 11.24
CA ASP A 170 -9.12 -11.87 10.15
C ASP A 170 -9.18 -11.09 8.84
N LEU A 171 -8.45 -11.56 7.84
CA LEU A 171 -8.33 -10.88 6.55
C LEU A 171 -9.00 -11.71 5.46
N TYR A 172 -9.90 -11.07 4.72
CA TYR A 172 -10.59 -11.71 3.61
C TYR A 172 -9.73 -11.75 2.36
N VAL A 173 -9.82 -12.86 1.63
CA VAL A 173 -9.11 -13.06 0.36
C VAL A 173 -10.13 -13.52 -0.68
N PRO A 174 -10.36 -12.78 -1.77
CA PRO A 174 -11.29 -13.19 -2.82
C PRO A 174 -10.73 -14.31 -3.72
N GLY A 175 -9.40 -14.45 -3.77
CA GLY A 175 -8.71 -15.38 -4.64
C GLY A 175 -7.28 -14.92 -4.90
N TYR A 176 -6.72 -15.27 -6.06
CA TYR A 176 -5.38 -14.84 -6.44
C TYR A 176 -5.26 -14.61 -7.95
N PHE A 177 -4.34 -13.72 -8.31
CA PHE A 177 -3.92 -13.51 -9.69
C PHE A 177 -2.76 -14.44 -10.00
N GLU A 178 -2.82 -15.13 -11.14
CA GLU A 178 -1.76 -16.00 -11.62
C GLU A 178 -1.27 -15.52 -12.98
N LEU A 179 0.05 -15.40 -13.13
CA LEU A 179 0.66 -14.97 -14.38
C LEU A 179 2.10 -15.45 -14.49
N LYS A 180 2.53 -15.64 -15.72
CA LYS A 180 3.90 -16.01 -16.05
C LYS A 180 4.77 -14.78 -16.23
N ILE A 181 6.00 -14.85 -15.71
CA ILE A 181 7.01 -13.80 -15.80
C ILE A 181 8.35 -14.39 -16.25
N LYS A 182 9.06 -13.69 -17.15
CA LYS A 182 10.37 -14.10 -17.66
C LYS A 182 11.48 -13.25 -17.06
N LYS A 183 12.71 -13.77 -17.09
CA LYS A 183 13.91 -13.02 -16.69
C LYS A 183 13.98 -11.66 -17.41
N GLY A 184 14.24 -10.60 -16.67
CA GLY A 184 14.27 -9.21 -17.13
C GLY A 184 12.89 -8.56 -17.26
N GLU A 185 11.81 -9.30 -17.11
CA GLU A 185 10.44 -8.76 -17.20
C GLU A 185 9.98 -8.13 -15.87
N SER A 186 9.19 -7.06 -15.98
CA SER A 186 8.53 -6.44 -14.84
C SER A 186 7.01 -6.49 -14.99
N VAL A 187 6.34 -6.85 -13.90
CA VAL A 187 4.89 -6.85 -13.75
C VAL A 187 4.51 -5.81 -12.69
N VAL A 188 3.51 -5.00 -13.00
CA VAL A 188 3.00 -3.95 -12.11
C VAL A 188 1.58 -4.30 -11.69
N PHE A 189 1.39 -4.48 -10.41
CA PHE A 189 0.09 -4.64 -9.76
C PHE A 189 -0.36 -3.29 -9.19
N SER A 190 -1.63 -2.96 -9.38
CA SER A 190 -2.27 -1.76 -8.84
C SER A 190 -3.50 -2.14 -8.04
N ALA A 191 -3.68 -1.54 -6.87
CA ALA A 191 -4.93 -1.57 -6.13
C ALA A 191 -5.35 -0.14 -5.77
N GLY A 192 -6.56 0.27 -6.15
CA GLY A 192 -7.05 1.64 -5.99
C GLY A 192 -8.57 1.74 -6.10
N LEU A 193 -9.11 2.93 -5.84
CA LEU A 193 -10.55 3.19 -5.78
C LEU A 193 -11.18 3.56 -7.14
N SER A 194 -10.39 3.57 -8.19
CA SER A 194 -10.83 3.85 -9.56
C SER A 194 -10.18 2.88 -10.54
N GLU A 195 -10.84 2.62 -11.65
CA GLU A 195 -10.24 1.86 -12.74
C GLU A 195 -9.10 2.66 -13.41
N ILE A 196 -8.04 1.97 -13.83
CA ILE A 196 -6.90 2.57 -14.50
C ILE A 196 -6.65 1.90 -15.86
N LYS A 197 -6.13 2.68 -16.82
CA LYS A 197 -5.63 2.11 -18.08
C LYS A 197 -4.37 1.29 -17.80
N THR A 198 -4.48 -0.04 -17.87
CA THR A 198 -3.42 -0.96 -17.48
C THR A 198 -2.13 -0.79 -18.28
N THR A 199 -2.20 -0.26 -19.49
CA THR A 199 -1.03 0.08 -20.32
C THR A 199 -0.17 1.21 -19.75
N GLN A 200 -0.75 2.08 -18.90
CA GLN A 200 -0.05 3.21 -18.28
C GLN A 200 0.60 2.84 -16.96
N LEU A 201 0.26 1.70 -16.34
CA LEU A 201 0.72 1.32 -15.00
C LEU A 201 2.24 1.33 -14.85
N LYS A 202 2.98 0.90 -15.88
CA LYS A 202 4.44 0.92 -15.85
C LYS A 202 5.00 2.35 -15.84
N GLN A 203 4.45 3.22 -16.68
CA GLN A 203 4.85 4.63 -16.75
C GLN A 203 4.54 5.35 -15.43
N ILE A 204 3.38 5.10 -14.84
CA ILE A 204 3.00 5.66 -13.54
C ILE A 204 3.96 5.18 -12.44
N ALA A 205 4.28 3.89 -12.40
CA ALA A 205 5.22 3.34 -11.43
C ALA A 205 6.62 3.97 -11.56
N ASP A 206 7.09 4.18 -12.80
CA ASP A 206 8.39 4.82 -13.08
C ASP A 206 8.37 6.30 -12.69
N PHE A 207 7.29 7.02 -13.01
CA PHE A 207 7.11 8.41 -12.63
C PHE A 207 7.10 8.58 -11.11
N GLU A 208 6.26 7.79 -10.41
CA GLU A 208 6.14 7.83 -8.95
C GLU A 208 7.45 7.50 -8.23
N ALA A 209 8.26 6.60 -8.78
CA ALA A 209 9.59 6.33 -8.24
C ALA A 209 10.54 7.52 -8.46
N LYS A 210 10.50 8.13 -9.67
CA LYS A 210 11.40 9.21 -10.06
C LYS A 210 11.20 10.52 -9.28
N ILE A 211 9.95 10.88 -8.98
CA ILE A 211 9.63 12.13 -8.28
C ILE A 211 9.96 12.09 -6.79
N ARG A 212 10.35 10.94 -6.24
CA ARG A 212 10.68 10.82 -4.82
C ARG A 212 12.09 11.28 -4.56
N THR A 213 12.25 12.10 -3.54
CA THR A 213 13.56 12.54 -3.05
C THR A 213 14.33 11.33 -2.52
N PRO A 214 15.55 11.03 -3.01
CA PRO A 214 16.38 9.97 -2.45
C PRO A 214 16.68 10.23 -0.96
N ARG A 215 16.79 9.18 -0.15
CA ARG A 215 17.18 9.25 1.27
C ARG A 215 18.70 9.02 1.44
N ASP A 216 19.49 9.70 0.66
CA ASP A 216 20.94 9.56 0.58
C ASP A 216 21.69 10.41 1.61
N ASN A 217 21.00 11.37 2.26
CA ASN A 217 21.53 12.18 3.33
C ASN A 217 20.46 12.58 4.34
N PHE A 218 20.87 13.15 5.49
CA PHE A 218 19.97 13.51 6.57
C PHE A 218 18.93 14.58 6.17
N TYR A 219 19.35 15.58 5.38
CA TYR A 219 18.44 16.62 4.90
C TYR A 219 17.33 16.03 4.02
N HIS A 220 17.69 15.20 3.05
CA HIS A 220 16.71 14.53 2.20
C HIS A 220 15.77 13.59 3.00
N CYS A 221 16.26 12.96 4.06
CA CYS A 221 15.40 12.22 4.98
C CYS A 221 14.37 13.11 5.68
N LEU A 222 14.77 14.31 6.13
CA LEU A 222 13.86 15.30 6.73
C LEU A 222 12.83 15.80 5.73
N VAL A 223 13.22 16.14 4.50
CA VAL A 223 12.31 16.57 3.43
C VAL A 223 11.27 15.49 3.14
N ASN A 224 11.69 14.23 2.97
CA ASN A 224 10.75 13.11 2.80
C ASN A 224 9.79 12.96 3.98
N SER A 225 10.27 13.17 5.21
CA SER A 225 9.44 13.11 6.41
C SER A 225 8.43 14.26 6.45
N ALA A 226 8.85 15.46 6.07
CA ALA A 226 7.98 16.63 5.98
C ALA A 226 6.82 16.38 4.99
N HIS A 227 7.12 15.88 3.80
CA HIS A 227 6.10 15.59 2.79
C HIS A 227 5.06 14.55 3.21
N GLN A 228 5.33 13.71 4.21
CA GLN A 228 4.34 12.76 4.73
C GLN A 228 3.21 13.41 5.53
N PHE A 229 3.42 14.62 6.03
CA PHE A 229 2.40 15.35 6.79
C PHE A 229 1.40 16.10 5.91
N TYR A 230 1.68 16.27 4.63
CA TYR A 230 0.74 16.90 3.71
C TYR A 230 -0.42 15.96 3.40
N TYR A 231 -1.61 16.52 3.48
CA TYR A 231 -2.88 15.85 3.19
C TYR A 231 -3.67 16.69 2.19
N HIS A 232 -4.04 16.08 1.08
CA HIS A 232 -4.77 16.75 0.00
C HIS A 232 -6.20 16.21 -0.08
N VAL A 233 -7.19 17.10 -0.01
CA VAL A 233 -8.61 16.78 -0.14
C VAL A 233 -9.35 17.95 -0.79
N ASP A 234 -10.27 17.64 -1.70
CA ASP A 234 -11.12 18.60 -2.40
C ASP A 234 -10.36 19.76 -3.07
N GLY A 235 -9.15 19.50 -3.55
CA GLY A 235 -8.31 20.51 -4.21
C GLY A 235 -7.45 21.36 -3.25
N GLU A 236 -7.57 21.16 -1.94
CA GLU A 236 -6.84 21.91 -0.93
C GLU A 236 -5.81 21.05 -0.19
N ASN A 237 -4.73 21.67 0.25
CA ASN A 237 -3.69 21.03 1.05
C ASN A 237 -3.90 21.33 2.54
N TYR A 238 -3.60 20.34 3.37
CA TYR A 238 -3.64 20.43 4.82
C TYR A 238 -2.38 19.77 5.40
N ILE A 239 -2.07 20.09 6.66
CA ILE A 239 -1.00 19.43 7.41
C ILE A 239 -1.62 18.61 8.53
N LEU A 240 -1.28 17.34 8.61
CA LEU A 240 -1.70 16.42 9.67
C LEU A 240 -0.99 16.78 10.98
N ALA A 241 -1.73 16.80 12.08
CA ALA A 241 -1.18 17.08 13.41
C ALA A 241 -0.21 15.98 13.90
N GLY A 242 -0.37 14.76 13.41
CA GLY A 242 0.53 13.64 13.71
C GLY A 242 0.20 12.43 12.87
N TYR A 243 1.05 12.16 11.91
CA TYR A 243 0.89 11.01 11.03
C TYR A 243 1.20 9.69 11.77
N PRO A 244 0.38 8.68 11.66
CA PRO A 244 -0.92 8.60 10.96
C PRO A 244 -2.13 8.67 11.92
N TRP A 245 -1.93 9.11 13.17
CA TRP A 245 -2.90 8.95 14.27
C TRP A 245 -3.89 10.09 14.41
N PHE A 246 -3.47 11.31 14.03
CA PHE A 246 -4.26 12.51 14.22
C PHE A 246 -4.63 13.14 12.88
N LYS A 247 -5.84 13.69 12.85
CA LYS A 247 -6.32 14.49 11.72
C LYS A 247 -5.67 15.88 11.73
N CYS A 248 -6.07 16.74 10.81
CA CYS A 248 -5.65 18.14 10.78
C CYS A 248 -6.17 18.86 12.02
N ARG A 249 -5.29 19.63 12.66
CA ARG A 249 -5.60 20.51 13.78
C ARG A 249 -4.95 21.86 13.51
N ALA A 250 -5.75 22.93 13.53
CA ALA A 250 -5.30 24.28 13.20
C ALA A 250 -4.04 24.71 13.97
N ARG A 251 -4.04 24.49 15.30
CA ARG A 251 -2.91 24.86 16.14
C ARG A 251 -1.61 24.15 15.74
N ASP A 252 -1.67 22.83 15.59
CA ASP A 252 -0.49 22.01 15.26
C ASP A 252 0.01 22.34 13.87
N MET A 253 -0.90 22.57 12.91
CA MET A 253 -0.59 22.98 11.56
C MET A 253 0.12 24.33 11.54
N LEU A 254 -0.41 25.37 12.20
CA LEU A 254 0.18 26.71 12.21
C LEU A 254 1.56 26.74 12.89
N ILE A 255 1.78 25.92 13.93
CA ILE A 255 3.09 25.81 14.59
C ILE A 255 4.11 25.13 13.66
N ALA A 256 3.71 24.08 12.93
CA ALA A 256 4.58 23.34 12.05
C ALA A 256 4.81 24.02 10.67
N LEU A 257 3.88 24.90 10.27
CA LEU A 257 3.81 25.48 8.94
C LEU A 257 5.12 26.10 8.45
N PRO A 258 5.82 26.98 9.21
CA PRO A 258 7.05 27.57 8.73
C PRO A 258 8.15 26.53 8.44
N GLY A 259 8.28 25.53 9.29
CA GLY A 259 9.28 24.48 9.15
C GLY A 259 8.99 23.50 8.03
N LEU A 260 7.73 23.25 7.72
CA LEU A 260 7.33 22.34 6.67
C LEU A 260 7.33 23.00 5.27
N THR A 261 7.10 24.31 5.20
CA THR A 261 6.96 25.04 3.93
C THR A 261 8.13 25.98 3.63
N LEU A 262 8.35 27.03 4.44
CA LEU A 262 9.34 28.06 4.15
C LEU A 262 10.78 27.52 4.10
N VAL A 263 11.12 26.58 4.96
CA VAL A 263 12.44 25.93 4.96
C VAL A 263 12.68 25.12 3.68
N ASN A 264 11.60 24.63 3.05
CA ASN A 264 11.64 23.89 1.79
C ASN A 264 11.40 24.79 0.56
N GLU A 265 11.41 26.13 0.74
CA GLU A 265 11.16 27.11 -0.32
C GLU A 265 9.74 27.03 -0.94
N GLU A 266 8.78 26.40 -0.23
CA GLU A 266 7.40 26.25 -0.66
C GLU A 266 6.53 27.44 -0.19
N VAL A 267 6.85 28.64 -0.65
CA VAL A 267 6.18 29.88 -0.21
C VAL A 267 4.69 29.90 -0.55
N GLU A 268 4.32 29.43 -1.73
CA GLU A 268 2.90 29.35 -2.15
C GLU A 268 2.09 28.45 -1.23
N GLN A 269 2.67 27.33 -0.79
CA GLN A 269 2.04 26.43 0.18
C GLN A 269 1.86 27.09 1.55
N PHE A 270 2.86 27.89 1.98
CA PHE A 270 2.77 28.66 3.22
C PHE A 270 1.63 29.67 3.18
N GLU A 271 1.53 30.45 2.12
CA GLU A 271 0.45 31.43 1.95
C GLU A 271 -0.92 30.76 1.94
N MET A 272 -1.10 29.74 1.12
CA MET A 272 -2.36 29.02 0.98
C MET A 272 -2.82 28.41 2.32
N LEU A 273 -1.94 27.71 3.03
CA LEU A 273 -2.27 27.08 4.30
C LEU A 273 -2.50 28.08 5.44
N SER A 274 -1.83 29.23 5.44
CA SER A 274 -2.07 30.29 6.43
C SER A 274 -3.43 30.96 6.22
N LEU A 275 -3.85 31.16 4.97
CA LEU A 275 -5.11 31.82 4.62
C LEU A 275 -6.34 30.96 4.88
N ILE A 276 -6.27 29.64 4.78
CA ILE A 276 -7.38 28.72 5.07
C ILE A 276 -7.94 28.98 6.48
N HIS A 277 -7.09 29.23 7.47
CA HIS A 277 -7.53 29.48 8.85
C HIS A 277 -8.01 30.90 9.13
N ILE A 278 -7.63 31.84 8.29
CA ILE A 278 -8.06 33.23 8.41
C ILE A 278 -9.44 33.43 7.76
N SER A 279 -9.66 32.82 6.62
CA SER A 279 -10.90 32.98 5.83
C SER A 279 -12.05 32.08 6.28
N GLU A 280 -11.78 30.88 6.86
CA GLU A 280 -12.82 29.93 7.29
C GLU A 280 -12.54 29.32 8.69
N PRO A 281 -12.46 30.10 9.76
CA PRO A 281 -12.11 29.59 11.09
C PRO A 281 -13.11 28.58 11.67
N THR A 282 -14.34 28.50 11.12
CA THR A 282 -15.43 27.66 11.65
C THR A 282 -15.61 26.31 10.91
N ARG A 283 -15.09 26.17 9.70
CA ARG A 283 -15.26 24.93 8.91
C ARG A 283 -14.45 23.75 9.45
N HIS A 284 -13.36 24.02 10.14
CA HIS A 284 -12.42 22.99 10.63
C HIS A 284 -12.74 22.41 12.01
N LEU A 285 -13.81 22.87 12.66
CA LEU A 285 -14.27 22.30 13.94
C LEU A 285 -15.16 21.05 13.80
N ARG A 286 -15.43 20.61 12.56
CA ARG A 286 -16.37 19.49 12.28
C ARG A 286 -15.77 18.33 11.45
N ILE A 287 -14.46 18.22 11.30
CA ILE A 287 -13.84 17.08 10.62
C ILE A 287 -13.18 16.15 11.62
#